data_93ad67f9230c9521d6f40d07a4cbaf86
#
_entry.id   93ad67f9230c9521d6f40d07a4cbaf86
#
_cell.length_a   1.000
_cell.length_b   1.000
_cell.length_c   1.000
_cell.angle_alpha   90.00
_cell.angle_beta   90.00
_cell.angle_gamma   90.00
#
_symmetry.space_group_name_H-M   'P 1'
#
loop_
_entity.id
_entity.type
_entity.pdbx_description
1 polymer ?
#
loop_
_entity_poly.entity_id
_entity_poly.type
_entity_poly.pdbx_seq_one_letter_code
_entity_poly.pdbx_strand_id
1 'polypeptide(L)'
;MRSNKMLMKQNNAGFTLVNVLIVIAVIAILSVGAYPVFSTLIEKSWEAADISSVRSAFDHVSAEALMGNKTATVTVDLKQKQADWQSMDPVNIRGIIHYKGADDTNNWKGVASPGGSCVVSYEEAVGVVL
;
A
#
# COMPACT_ATOMS: atom_id res chain seq x y z
N MET A 1 -60.13 5.98 17.80
CA MET A 1 -58.84 6.08 18.52
C MET A 1 -57.92 4.91 18.33
N ARG A 2 -58.40 3.70 18.29
CA ARG A 2 -57.55 2.54 18.01
C ARG A 2 -56.92 2.56 16.60
N SER A 3 -57.68 3.00 15.59
CA SER A 3 -57.18 3.12 14.22
C SER A 3 -56.08 4.17 14.12
N ASN A 4 -56.16 5.28 14.86
CA ASN A 4 -55.10 6.27 14.89
C ASN A 4 -53.82 5.77 15.50
N LYS A 5 -53.89 4.96 16.57
CA LYS A 5 -52.70 4.35 17.14
C LYS A 5 -52.05 3.33 16.19
N MET A 6 -52.88 2.56 15.47
CA MET A 6 -52.37 1.62 14.48
C MET A 6 -51.71 2.35 13.29
N LEU A 7 -52.32 3.43 12.83
CA LEU A 7 -51.75 4.27 11.77
C LEU A 7 -50.44 4.91 12.19
N MET A 8 -50.32 5.38 13.42
CA MET A 8 -49.09 5.92 13.95
C MET A 8 -48.00 4.86 14.04
N LYS A 9 -48.29 3.64 14.46
CA LYS A 9 -47.35 2.53 14.46
C LYS A 9 -46.87 2.17 13.05
N GLN A 10 -47.78 2.13 12.08
CA GLN A 10 -47.45 1.85 10.69
C GLN A 10 -46.58 2.98 10.09
N ASN A 11 -46.90 4.23 10.41
CA ASN A 11 -46.09 5.38 9.94
C ASN A 11 -44.70 5.35 10.56
N ASN A 12 -44.55 5.00 11.82
CA ASN A 12 -43.23 4.88 12.45
C ASN A 12 -42.44 3.71 11.88
N ALA A 13 -43.05 2.58 11.61
CA ALA A 13 -42.39 1.44 10.96
C ALA A 13 -41.98 1.77 9.53
N GLY A 14 -42.86 2.44 8.76
CA GLY A 14 -42.56 2.90 7.41
C GLY A 14 -41.47 3.96 7.40
N PHE A 15 -41.50 4.89 8.35
CA PHE A 15 -40.47 5.91 8.47
C PHE A 15 -39.09 5.29 8.75
N THR A 16 -39.02 4.32 9.66
CA THR A 16 -37.77 3.61 9.98
C THR A 16 -37.25 2.83 8.77
N LEU A 17 -38.11 2.14 8.05
CA LEU A 17 -37.73 1.39 6.84
C LEU A 17 -37.21 2.32 5.75
N VAL A 18 -37.90 3.42 5.48
CA VAL A 18 -37.48 4.43 4.49
C VAL A 18 -36.16 5.06 4.92
N ASN A 19 -35.99 5.36 6.20
CA ASN A 19 -34.75 5.92 6.73
C ASN A 19 -33.56 4.97 6.48
N VAL A 20 -33.74 3.69 6.76
CA VAL A 20 -32.71 2.67 6.50
C VAL A 20 -32.40 2.57 5.01
N LEU A 21 -33.41 2.58 4.15
CA LEU A 21 -33.24 2.54 2.69
C LEU A 21 -32.47 3.75 2.18
N ILE A 22 -32.75 4.93 2.70
CA ILE A 22 -32.03 6.15 2.33
C ILE A 22 -30.57 6.04 2.75
N VAL A 23 -30.28 5.57 3.94
CA VAL A 23 -28.91 5.38 4.44
C VAL A 23 -28.13 4.40 3.55
N ILE A 24 -28.75 3.27 3.21
CA ILE A 24 -28.12 2.27 2.33
C ILE A 24 -27.86 2.87 0.94
N ALA A 25 -28.80 3.61 0.41
CA ALA A 25 -28.65 4.27 -0.91
C ALA A 25 -27.50 5.29 -0.90
N VAL A 26 -27.39 6.10 0.14
CA VAL A 26 -26.32 7.09 0.28
C VAL A 26 -24.97 6.39 0.40
N ILE A 27 -24.86 5.35 1.21
CA ILE A 27 -23.65 4.56 1.35
C ILE A 27 -23.23 3.93 0.01
N ALA A 28 -24.20 3.39 -0.73
CA ALA A 28 -23.94 2.80 -2.05
C ALA A 28 -23.36 3.82 -3.04
N ILE A 29 -23.97 5.02 -3.10
CA ILE A 29 -23.51 6.10 -4.00
C ILE A 29 -22.10 6.57 -3.60
N LEU A 30 -21.85 6.78 -2.32
CA LEU A 30 -20.54 7.20 -1.81
C LEU A 30 -19.48 6.13 -2.05
N SER A 31 -19.83 4.87 -1.90
CA SER A 31 -18.90 3.74 -2.12
C SER A 31 -18.45 3.68 -3.56
N VAL A 32 -19.35 3.85 -4.52
CA VAL A 32 -19.01 3.85 -5.95
C VAL A 32 -18.10 5.03 -6.29
N GLY A 33 -18.40 6.22 -5.79
CA GLY A 33 -17.58 7.41 -6.02
C GLY A 33 -16.24 7.38 -5.33
N ALA A 34 -16.15 6.75 -4.16
CA ALA A 34 -14.95 6.70 -3.35
C ALA A 34 -14.01 5.53 -3.73
N TYR A 35 -14.51 4.49 -4.37
CA TYR A 35 -13.75 3.29 -4.67
C TYR A 35 -12.42 3.56 -5.40
N PRO A 36 -12.38 4.35 -6.49
CA PRO A 36 -11.12 4.65 -7.18
C PRO A 36 -10.13 5.41 -6.32
N VAL A 37 -10.61 6.31 -5.45
CA VAL A 37 -9.78 7.07 -4.52
C VAL A 37 -9.20 6.14 -3.46
N PHE A 38 -10.02 5.28 -2.87
CA PHE A 38 -9.57 4.32 -1.87
C PHE A 38 -8.54 3.34 -2.42
N SER A 39 -8.74 2.79 -3.62
CA SER A 39 -7.78 1.86 -4.21
C SER A 39 -6.42 2.53 -4.45
N THR A 40 -6.40 3.78 -4.87
CA THR A 40 -5.17 4.56 -5.03
C THR A 40 -4.49 4.81 -3.69
N LEU A 41 -5.25 5.19 -2.65
CA LEU A 41 -4.71 5.43 -1.31
C LEU A 41 -4.16 4.16 -0.68
N ILE A 42 -4.84 3.03 -0.87
CA ILE A 42 -4.39 1.74 -0.37
C ILE A 42 -3.08 1.34 -1.06
N GLU A 43 -2.98 1.50 -2.37
CA GLU A 43 -1.75 1.23 -3.11
C GLU A 43 -0.59 2.09 -2.62
N LYS A 44 -0.81 3.38 -2.41
CA LYS A 44 0.19 4.29 -1.83
C LYS A 44 0.63 3.85 -0.43
N SER A 45 -0.31 3.35 0.37
CA SER A 45 -0.03 2.81 1.69
C SER A 45 0.84 1.55 1.61
N TRP A 46 0.55 0.64 0.70
CA TRP A 46 1.37 -0.55 0.48
C TRP A 46 2.77 -0.19 0.00
N GLU A 47 2.89 0.74 -0.95
CA GLU A 47 4.19 1.22 -1.42
C GLU A 47 5.01 1.85 -0.29
N ALA A 48 4.38 2.67 0.56
CA ALA A 48 5.05 3.26 1.71
C ALA A 48 5.52 2.20 2.71
N ALA A 49 4.70 1.17 2.96
CA ALA A 49 5.07 0.05 3.81
C ALA A 49 6.22 -0.76 3.20
N ASP A 50 6.19 -1.01 1.90
CA ASP A 50 7.24 -1.73 1.18
C ASP A 50 8.56 -0.95 1.22
N ILE A 51 8.53 0.35 0.99
CA ILE A 51 9.72 1.22 1.10
C ILE A 51 10.29 1.20 2.52
N SER A 52 9.44 1.28 3.53
CA SER A 52 9.87 1.20 4.92
C SER A 52 10.54 -0.14 5.24
N SER A 53 9.96 -1.23 4.76
CA SER A 53 10.53 -2.58 4.93
C SER A 53 11.87 -2.73 4.21
N VAL A 54 11.98 -2.19 3.00
CA VAL A 54 13.25 -2.22 2.25
C VAL A 54 14.30 -1.35 2.91
N ARG A 55 13.95 -0.19 3.45
CA ARG A 55 14.88 0.64 4.22
C ARG A 55 15.41 -0.09 5.45
N SER A 56 14.54 -0.79 6.17
CA SER A 56 14.94 -1.59 7.32
C SER A 56 15.88 -2.72 6.91
N ALA A 57 15.61 -3.39 5.81
CA ALA A 57 16.47 -4.41 5.25
C ALA A 57 17.82 -3.84 4.83
N PHE A 58 17.83 -2.67 4.20
CA PHE A 58 19.06 -1.96 3.85
C PHE A 58 19.92 -1.68 5.08
N ASP A 59 19.31 -1.13 6.13
CA ASP A 59 20.00 -0.82 7.37
C ASP A 59 20.57 -2.08 8.02
N HIS A 60 19.82 -3.18 8.01
CA HIS A 60 20.27 -4.46 8.53
C HIS A 60 21.48 -5.01 7.76
N VAL A 61 21.40 -5.05 6.44
CA VAL A 61 22.50 -5.53 5.58
C VAL A 61 23.72 -4.64 5.71
N SER A 62 23.54 -3.32 5.81
CA SER A 62 24.63 -2.38 6.02
C SER A 62 25.33 -2.60 7.35
N ALA A 63 24.58 -2.80 8.42
CA ALA A 63 25.11 -3.06 9.75
C ALA A 63 25.89 -4.40 9.78
N GLU A 64 25.34 -5.44 9.18
CA GLU A 64 26.03 -6.75 9.08
C GLU A 64 27.33 -6.64 8.28
N ALA A 65 27.34 -5.90 7.18
CA ALA A 65 28.54 -5.67 6.38
C ALA A 65 29.61 -4.94 7.17
N LEU A 66 29.23 -3.94 7.97
CA LEU A 66 30.17 -3.22 8.85
C LEU A 66 30.75 -4.10 9.94
N MET A 67 30.00 -5.11 10.39
CA MET A 67 30.49 -6.11 11.36
C MET A 67 31.27 -7.24 10.72
N GLY A 68 31.53 -7.19 9.42
CA GLY A 68 32.29 -8.20 8.69
C GLY A 68 31.48 -9.27 7.98
N ASN A 69 30.17 -9.33 8.17
CA ASN A 69 29.29 -10.26 7.47
C ASN A 69 28.83 -9.67 6.15
N LYS A 70 29.58 -9.90 5.09
CA LYS A 70 29.30 -9.36 3.74
C LYS A 70 28.40 -10.26 2.92
N THR A 71 27.91 -11.35 3.49
CA THR A 71 26.99 -12.28 2.82
C THR A 71 25.54 -12.14 3.30
N ALA A 72 25.28 -11.18 4.18
CA ALA A 72 23.93 -10.94 4.69
C ALA A 72 22.97 -10.60 3.55
N THR A 73 21.83 -11.23 3.55
CA THR A 73 20.76 -11.04 2.57
C THR A 73 19.43 -11.03 3.28
N VAL A 74 18.60 -10.06 2.95
CA VAL A 74 17.25 -9.95 3.48
C VAL A 74 16.27 -9.92 2.31
N THR A 75 15.25 -10.77 2.36
CA THR A 75 14.18 -10.79 1.38
C THR A 75 12.96 -10.10 1.97
N VAL A 76 12.46 -9.09 1.27
CA VAL A 76 11.27 -8.32 1.66
C VAL A 76 10.14 -8.66 0.71
N ASP A 77 9.04 -9.18 1.25
CA ASP A 77 7.84 -9.43 0.45
C ASP A 77 7.11 -8.11 0.20
N LEU A 78 6.79 -7.86 -1.06
CA LEU A 78 6.12 -6.64 -1.48
C LEU A 78 4.62 -6.78 -1.38
N LYS A 79 3.97 -5.79 -0.80
CA LYS A 79 2.52 -5.74 -0.60
C LYS A 79 1.78 -5.03 -1.72
N GLN A 80 2.49 -4.21 -2.50
CA GLN A 80 1.89 -3.44 -3.58
C GLN A 80 1.27 -4.33 -4.65
N LYS A 81 0.19 -3.84 -5.26
CA LYS A 81 -0.56 -4.56 -6.28
C LYS A 81 -0.26 -4.09 -7.71
N GLN A 82 0.45 -2.98 -7.85
CA GLN A 82 0.83 -2.43 -9.14
C GLN A 82 2.35 -2.52 -9.32
N ALA A 83 2.77 -2.75 -10.55
CA ALA A 83 4.19 -2.81 -10.88
C ALA A 83 4.83 -1.43 -10.74
N ASP A 84 6.11 -1.41 -10.34
CA ASP A 84 6.89 -0.21 -10.08
C ASP A 84 6.29 0.65 -8.95
N TRP A 85 6.83 1.82 -8.74
CA TRP A 85 6.42 2.74 -7.67
C TRP A 85 5.48 3.80 -8.26
N GLN A 86 4.20 3.70 -7.94
CA GLN A 86 3.19 4.57 -8.53
C GLN A 86 3.07 5.93 -7.84
N SER A 87 3.36 5.99 -6.55
CA SER A 87 3.16 7.19 -5.74
C SER A 87 4.43 7.99 -5.51
N MET A 88 5.59 7.40 -5.75
CA MET A 88 6.88 8.04 -5.53
C MET A 88 7.73 7.95 -6.80
N ASP A 89 8.19 9.10 -7.27
CA ASP A 89 9.08 9.22 -8.43
C ASP A 89 9.95 10.47 -8.25
N PRO A 90 11.23 10.34 -7.95
CA PRO A 90 11.97 9.10 -7.72
C PRO A 90 11.79 8.48 -6.33
N VAL A 91 12.04 7.19 -6.23
CA VAL A 91 12.16 6.50 -4.93
C VAL A 91 13.60 6.62 -4.46
N ASN A 92 13.78 7.06 -3.21
CA ASN A 92 15.10 7.17 -2.60
C ASN A 92 15.18 6.29 -1.35
N ILE A 93 16.07 5.31 -1.40
CA ILE A 93 16.34 4.44 -0.26
C ILE A 93 17.82 4.62 0.13
N ARG A 94 18.03 5.43 1.17
CA ARG A 94 19.35 5.72 1.73
C ARG A 94 20.36 6.20 0.67
N GLY A 95 19.92 7.04 -0.28
CA GLY A 95 20.75 7.57 -1.34
C GLY A 95 20.74 6.76 -2.64
N ILE A 96 20.13 5.58 -2.64
CA ILE A 96 19.91 4.81 -3.87
C ILE A 96 18.59 5.31 -4.49
N ILE A 97 18.68 5.86 -5.68
CA ILE A 97 17.57 6.53 -6.34
C ILE A 97 17.11 5.71 -7.53
N HIS A 98 15.80 5.47 -7.60
CA HIS A 98 15.16 4.84 -8.74
C HIS A 98 14.09 5.77 -9.33
N TYR A 99 14.16 6.01 -10.62
CA TYR A 99 13.16 6.77 -11.36
C TYR A 99 12.15 5.81 -11.98
N LYS A 100 10.88 6.18 -11.97
CA LYS A 100 9.80 5.38 -12.54
C LYS A 100 10.08 5.08 -14.01
N GLY A 101 10.04 3.78 -14.37
CA GLY A 101 10.31 3.33 -15.72
C GLY A 101 11.77 3.35 -16.14
N ALA A 102 12.69 3.71 -15.24
CA ALA A 102 14.11 3.70 -15.55
C ALA A 102 14.68 2.28 -15.53
N ASP A 103 15.73 2.08 -16.31
CA ASP A 103 16.49 0.85 -16.30
C ASP A 103 17.28 0.69 -15.01
N ASP A 104 17.78 -0.51 -14.78
CA ASP A 104 18.59 -0.84 -13.62
C ASP A 104 19.81 0.05 -13.47
N THR A 105 20.10 0.40 -12.23
CA THR A 105 21.35 1.07 -11.84
C THR A 105 22.29 0.07 -11.16
N ASN A 106 23.48 0.53 -10.78
CA ASN A 106 24.44 -0.33 -10.10
C ASN A 106 23.92 -0.92 -8.78
N ASN A 107 23.10 -0.14 -8.06
CA ASN A 107 22.58 -0.53 -6.74
C ASN A 107 21.09 -0.87 -6.74
N TRP A 108 20.39 -0.62 -7.82
CA TRP A 108 18.97 -0.90 -7.96
C TRP A 108 18.76 -1.81 -9.15
N LYS A 109 18.34 -3.03 -8.91
CA LYS A 109 18.19 -4.04 -9.95
C LYS A 109 16.77 -4.54 -10.01
N GLY A 110 16.08 -4.19 -11.05
CA GLY A 110 14.72 -4.62 -11.30
C GLY A 110 13.68 -3.64 -10.81
N VAL A 111 12.45 -3.99 -11.09
CA VAL A 111 11.26 -3.17 -10.83
C VAL A 111 10.37 -3.92 -9.86
N ALA A 112 9.78 -3.21 -8.91
CA ALA A 112 8.80 -3.80 -8.01
C ALA A 112 7.64 -4.42 -8.79
N SER A 113 7.27 -5.64 -8.44
CA SER A 113 6.18 -6.37 -9.10
C SER A 113 5.08 -6.73 -8.10
N PRO A 114 3.83 -6.84 -8.56
CA PRO A 114 2.72 -7.20 -7.68
C PRO A 114 2.96 -8.55 -7.01
N GLY A 115 2.89 -8.59 -5.68
CA GLY A 115 3.12 -9.82 -4.92
C GLY A 115 4.53 -10.38 -5.03
N GLY A 116 5.47 -9.60 -5.54
CA GLY A 116 6.88 -9.98 -5.65
C GLY A 116 7.64 -9.78 -4.36
N SER A 117 8.96 -9.86 -4.46
CA SER A 117 9.86 -9.64 -3.34
C SER A 117 11.07 -8.82 -3.76
N CYS A 118 11.65 -8.11 -2.81
CA CYS A 118 12.89 -7.37 -2.99
C CYS A 118 13.97 -8.06 -2.16
N VAL A 119 15.07 -8.44 -2.82
CA VAL A 119 16.23 -9.04 -2.17
C VAL A 119 17.26 -7.96 -1.93
N VAL A 120 17.57 -7.69 -0.68
CA VAL A 120 18.58 -6.71 -0.28
C VAL A 120 19.85 -7.46 0.10
N SER A 121 20.94 -7.18 -0.59
CA SER A 121 22.22 -7.86 -0.40
C SER A 121 23.38 -6.86 -0.44
N TYR A 122 24.55 -7.30 -0.04
CA TYR A 122 25.77 -6.49 -0.09
C TYR A 122 26.70 -7.01 -1.19
N GLU A 123 27.19 -6.08 -2.02
CA GLU A 123 28.26 -6.34 -2.98
C GLU A 123 29.43 -5.40 -2.70
N GLU A 124 30.63 -5.94 -2.62
CA GLU A 124 31.83 -5.15 -2.27
C GLU A 124 32.10 -4.00 -3.25
N ALA A 125 31.80 -4.22 -4.52
CA ALA A 125 32.08 -3.22 -5.56
C ALA A 125 31.18 -1.98 -5.50
N VAL A 126 29.92 -2.14 -5.05
CA VAL A 126 28.90 -1.09 -5.13
C VAL A 126 28.17 -0.86 -3.80
N GLY A 127 28.40 -1.66 -2.77
CA GLY A 127 27.73 -1.57 -1.48
C GLY A 127 26.43 -2.36 -1.46
N VAL A 128 25.39 -1.83 -0.80
CA VAL A 128 24.09 -2.50 -0.72
C VAL A 128 23.35 -2.44 -2.04
N VAL A 129 22.79 -3.56 -2.46
CA VAL A 129 22.05 -3.74 -3.71
C VAL A 129 20.61 -4.12 -3.37
N LEU A 130 19.65 -3.53 -4.07
CA LEU A 130 18.21 -3.75 -3.87
C LEU A 130 17.60 -4.63 -4.97
#